data_d0cc782f509971f67bc477dfc5398b79
#
_entry.id   d0cc782f509971f67bc477dfc5398b79
#
_cell.length_a   1.000
_cell.length_b   1.000
_cell.length_c   1.000
_cell.angle_alpha   90.00
_cell.angle_beta   90.00
_cell.angle_gamma   90.00
#
_symmetry.space_group_name_H-M   'P 1'
#
loop_
_entity.id
_entity.type
_entity.pdbx_description
1 polymer ?
#
loop_
_entity_poly.entity_id
_entity_poly.type
_entity_poly.pdbx_seq_one_letter_code
_entity_poly.pdbx_strand_id
1 'polypeptide(L)'
;MNLQQELGLGSYETAWTWLHKLRRAMVRPGRDRLSGSVDVDEAYWGSEEEGMIGRQTEEKALIAVAVESTGGTIGRIRMKRIPDASRKSLQGFIAEMIEPNSVIYTDGWSAYGGLEGYTHHRLIQRKKESADDLLPRVHKVVSLLKRWLLGTHQGAIGHSHLDYYLCEFTFRFNRRNSKSRGKLFYRLLQQAVQVDPVTYDQIIGGKVIGGKVDENGAV
;
A
#
# COMPACT_ATOMS: atom_id res chain seq x y z
N MET A 1 -16.34 16.33 -7.79
CA MET A 1 -17.39 16.22 -6.75
C MET A 1 -16.73 16.46 -5.41
N ASN A 2 -17.20 17.44 -4.67
CA ASN A 2 -16.60 17.87 -3.39
C ASN A 2 -17.42 17.30 -2.24
N LEU A 3 -16.85 16.42 -1.42
CA LEU A 3 -17.53 15.76 -0.31
C LEU A 3 -18.15 16.77 0.69
N GLN A 4 -17.49 17.90 0.89
CA GLN A 4 -17.99 18.97 1.76
C GLN A 4 -19.35 19.46 1.29
N GLN A 5 -19.50 19.72 0.00
CA GLN A 5 -20.76 20.22 -0.59
C GLN A 5 -21.84 19.16 -0.59
N GLU A 6 -21.52 17.93 -0.96
CA GLU A 6 -22.48 16.82 -1.01
C GLU A 6 -23.07 16.48 0.35
N LEU A 7 -22.26 16.58 1.42
CA LEU A 7 -22.70 16.29 2.78
C LEU A 7 -23.12 17.52 3.58
N GLY A 8 -23.09 18.72 3.00
CA GLY A 8 -23.43 19.97 3.69
C GLY A 8 -22.52 20.28 4.88
N LEU A 9 -21.23 19.86 4.81
CA LEU A 9 -20.29 20.07 5.91
C LEU A 9 -19.82 21.53 5.97
N GLY A 10 -19.83 22.11 7.17
CA GLY A 10 -19.49 23.53 7.39
C GLY A 10 -18.05 23.90 7.10
N SER A 11 -17.09 22.94 7.13
CA SER A 11 -15.70 23.22 6.84
C SER A 11 -15.04 22.14 5.97
N TYR A 12 -14.01 22.56 5.21
CA TYR A 12 -13.15 21.66 4.46
C TYR A 12 -12.39 20.69 5.37
N GLU A 13 -11.92 21.18 6.49
CA GLU A 13 -11.19 20.41 7.51
C GLU A 13 -12.02 19.23 8.03
N THR A 14 -13.31 19.47 8.32
CA THR A 14 -14.25 18.41 8.69
C THR A 14 -14.37 17.35 7.59
N ALA A 15 -14.55 17.76 6.34
CA ALA A 15 -14.65 16.86 5.20
C ALA A 15 -13.36 16.04 5.00
N TRP A 16 -12.22 16.69 5.11
CA TRP A 16 -10.89 16.06 5.01
C TRP A 16 -10.68 15.03 6.13
N THR A 17 -11.02 15.37 7.36
CA THR A 17 -10.95 14.47 8.52
C THR A 17 -11.82 13.23 8.34
N TRP A 18 -13.06 13.42 7.89
CA TRP A 18 -13.97 12.31 7.60
C TRP A 18 -13.42 11.39 6.51
N LEU A 19 -12.83 11.94 5.44
CA LEU A 19 -12.20 11.14 4.40
C LEU A 19 -11.07 10.28 4.95
N HIS A 20 -10.23 10.81 5.83
CA HIS A 20 -9.13 10.05 6.43
C HIS A 20 -9.62 8.96 7.38
N LYS A 21 -10.66 9.24 8.17
CA LYS A 21 -11.33 8.22 9.00
C LYS A 21 -11.91 7.08 8.15
N LEU A 22 -12.58 7.40 7.05
CA LEU A 22 -13.10 6.41 6.12
C LEU A 22 -11.99 5.62 5.41
N ARG A 23 -10.90 6.27 5.00
CA ARG A 23 -9.73 5.59 4.42
C ARG A 23 -9.13 4.56 5.37
N ARG A 24 -9.00 4.90 6.64
CA ARG A 24 -8.56 3.95 7.67
C ARG A 24 -9.50 2.74 7.76
N ALA A 25 -10.79 2.95 7.73
CA ALA A 25 -11.79 1.89 7.76
C ALA A 25 -11.81 0.99 6.50
N MET A 26 -11.16 1.39 5.41
CA MET A 26 -11.06 0.59 4.19
C MET A 26 -10.17 -0.65 4.33
N VAL A 27 -9.37 -0.72 5.39
CA VAL A 27 -8.56 -1.89 5.71
C VAL A 27 -9.02 -2.47 7.04
N ARG A 28 -9.69 -3.62 6.99
CA ARG A 28 -10.14 -4.30 8.21
C ARG A 28 -8.97 -4.91 8.98
N PRO A 29 -8.99 -4.91 10.31
CA PRO A 29 -8.07 -5.71 11.13
C PRO A 29 -8.20 -7.20 10.77
N GLY A 30 -7.09 -7.94 10.83
CA GLY A 30 -7.11 -9.39 10.58
C GLY A 30 -7.58 -9.80 9.19
N ARG A 31 -7.41 -8.94 8.17
CA ARG A 31 -7.71 -9.31 6.77
C ARG A 31 -6.85 -10.49 6.32
N ASP A 32 -7.43 -11.33 5.45
CA ASP A 32 -6.75 -12.49 4.91
C ASP A 32 -5.45 -12.07 4.18
N ARG A 33 -4.39 -12.84 4.38
CA ARG A 33 -3.13 -12.66 3.65
C ARG A 33 -3.30 -13.04 2.18
N LEU A 34 -2.35 -12.62 1.35
CA LEU A 34 -2.24 -13.10 -0.02
C LEU A 34 -1.72 -14.53 -0.01
N SER A 35 -2.08 -15.33 -1.02
CA SER A 35 -1.67 -16.73 -1.10
C SER A 35 -1.38 -17.16 -2.53
N GLY A 36 -0.78 -18.35 -2.69
CA GLY A 36 -0.43 -18.89 -4.00
C GLY A 36 0.79 -18.18 -4.59
N SER A 37 0.68 -17.68 -5.81
CA SER A 37 1.78 -16.98 -6.51
C SER A 37 1.68 -15.47 -6.26
N VAL A 38 2.71 -14.86 -5.72
CA VAL A 38 2.74 -13.44 -5.33
C VAL A 38 4.03 -12.78 -5.84
N ASP A 39 3.87 -11.70 -6.61
CA ASP A 39 4.98 -10.83 -6.99
C ASP A 39 5.17 -9.77 -5.91
N VAL A 40 6.42 -9.51 -5.52
CA VAL A 40 6.76 -8.52 -4.50
C VAL A 40 7.88 -7.62 -5.01
N ASP A 41 7.70 -6.32 -4.83
CA ASP A 41 8.69 -5.30 -5.18
C ASP A 41 8.47 -4.04 -4.33
N GLU A 42 9.38 -3.09 -4.39
CA GLU A 42 9.24 -1.79 -3.77
C GLU A 42 9.12 -0.66 -4.80
N ALA A 43 8.42 0.41 -4.41
CA ALA A 43 8.27 1.60 -5.22
C ALA A 43 8.45 2.88 -4.39
N TYR A 44 9.04 3.89 -4.99
CA TYR A 44 9.22 5.21 -4.38
C TYR A 44 8.09 6.15 -4.76
N TRP A 45 7.65 6.93 -3.77
CA TRP A 45 6.71 8.04 -3.92
C TRP A 45 7.29 9.32 -3.33
N GLY A 46 7.32 10.39 -4.09
CA GLY A 46 7.84 11.72 -3.73
C GLY A 46 8.43 12.43 -4.93
N SER A 47 8.91 13.65 -4.72
CA SER A 47 9.57 14.46 -5.74
C SER A 47 10.91 13.85 -6.17
N GLU A 48 11.40 14.22 -7.34
CA GLU A 48 12.76 13.90 -7.75
C GLU A 48 13.74 14.70 -6.88
N GLU A 49 14.74 14.02 -6.35
CA GLU A 49 15.85 14.64 -5.61
C GLU A 49 17.03 14.76 -6.58
N GLU A 50 17.52 16.00 -6.79
CA GLU A 50 18.69 16.24 -7.65
C GLU A 50 19.93 15.52 -7.09
N GLY A 51 20.59 14.74 -7.94
CA GLY A 51 21.84 14.05 -7.62
C GLY A 51 21.69 12.72 -6.86
N MET A 52 20.50 12.31 -6.45
CA MET A 52 20.27 11.02 -5.79
C MET A 52 19.68 9.99 -6.75
N ILE A 53 20.35 8.83 -6.87
CA ILE A 53 19.95 7.73 -7.74
C ILE A 53 19.62 6.50 -6.87
N GLY A 54 18.45 5.89 -7.11
CA GLY A 54 18.08 4.60 -6.51
C GLY A 54 17.61 4.71 -5.05
N ARG A 55 18.14 3.85 -4.18
CA ARG A 55 17.65 3.65 -2.79
C ARG A 55 18.20 4.63 -1.75
N GLN A 56 18.98 5.63 -2.16
CA GLN A 56 19.62 6.63 -1.26
C GLN A 56 18.76 7.88 -1.02
N THR A 57 17.47 7.81 -1.27
CA THR A 57 16.56 8.94 -1.10
C THR A 57 16.12 9.07 0.37
N GLU A 58 16.15 10.30 0.91
CA GLU A 58 15.67 10.62 2.25
C GLU A 58 14.27 11.23 2.23
N GLU A 59 13.89 11.87 1.11
CA GLU A 59 12.62 12.57 0.96
C GLU A 59 11.51 11.72 0.32
N LYS A 60 11.85 10.58 -0.30
CA LYS A 60 10.85 9.71 -0.92
C LYS A 60 10.34 8.65 0.04
N ALA A 61 9.03 8.51 0.14
CA ALA A 61 8.44 7.39 0.85
C ALA A 61 8.63 6.10 0.07
N LEU A 62 9.09 5.05 0.76
CA LEU A 62 9.23 3.71 0.20
C LEU A 62 7.97 2.89 0.47
N ILE A 63 7.42 2.29 -0.57
CA ILE A 63 6.19 1.49 -0.53
C ILE A 63 6.53 0.06 -0.95
N ALA A 64 6.37 -0.90 -0.04
CA ALA A 64 6.38 -2.31 -0.40
C ALA A 64 5.04 -2.70 -1.03
N VAL A 65 5.08 -3.42 -2.13
CA VAL A 65 3.93 -3.81 -2.95
C VAL A 65 3.96 -5.31 -3.17
N ALA A 66 2.86 -5.98 -2.84
CA ALA A 66 2.65 -7.40 -3.13
C ALA A 66 1.41 -7.57 -4.01
N VAL A 67 1.53 -8.37 -5.06
CA VAL A 67 0.48 -8.58 -6.06
C VAL A 67 0.26 -10.08 -6.25
N GLU A 68 -0.92 -10.55 -5.88
CA GLU A 68 -1.33 -11.94 -6.07
C GLU A 68 -1.63 -12.21 -7.55
N SER A 69 -1.14 -13.34 -8.06
CA SER A 69 -1.46 -13.81 -9.40
C SER A 69 -2.61 -14.82 -9.35
N THR A 70 -3.66 -14.56 -10.08
CA THR A 70 -4.81 -15.48 -10.22
C THR A 70 -4.97 -15.83 -11.68
N GLY A 71 -4.61 -17.07 -12.04
CA GLY A 71 -4.70 -17.53 -13.44
C GLY A 71 -3.91 -16.64 -14.42
N GLY A 72 -2.71 -16.18 -14.03
CA GLY A 72 -1.88 -15.28 -14.84
C GLY A 72 -2.31 -13.81 -14.84
N THR A 73 -3.45 -13.48 -14.24
CA THR A 73 -3.96 -12.10 -14.13
C THR A 73 -3.65 -11.49 -12.76
N ILE A 74 -3.80 -10.16 -12.64
CA ILE A 74 -3.62 -9.44 -11.39
C ILE A 74 -4.81 -9.74 -10.46
N GLY A 75 -4.55 -10.40 -9.34
CA GLY A 75 -5.47 -10.70 -8.26
C GLY A 75 -5.59 -9.56 -7.24
N ARG A 76 -5.50 -9.94 -5.96
CA ARG A 76 -5.49 -8.98 -4.83
C ARG A 76 -4.12 -8.35 -4.69
N ILE A 77 -4.10 -7.16 -4.10
CA ILE A 77 -2.87 -6.44 -3.80
C ILE A 77 -2.76 -6.13 -2.31
N ARG A 78 -1.51 -5.96 -1.83
CA ARG A 78 -1.19 -5.36 -0.53
C ARG A 78 -0.12 -4.31 -0.73
N MET A 79 -0.27 -3.22 0.00
CA MET A 79 0.70 -2.12 0.00
C MET A 79 0.91 -1.65 1.43
N LYS A 80 2.14 -1.27 1.75
CA LYS A 80 2.50 -0.69 3.04
C LYS A 80 3.71 0.21 2.85
N ARG A 81 3.70 1.37 3.47
CA ARG A 81 4.91 2.19 3.61
C ARG A 81 5.87 1.45 4.55
N ILE A 82 7.12 1.37 4.15
CA ILE A 82 8.21 0.78 4.93
C ILE A 82 9.32 1.81 5.15
N PRO A 83 10.06 1.72 6.27
CA PRO A 83 11.09 2.72 6.58
C PRO A 83 12.27 2.67 5.61
N ASP A 84 12.62 1.47 5.15
CA ASP A 84 13.77 1.23 4.28
C ASP A 84 13.61 -0.08 3.48
N ALA A 85 14.51 -0.31 2.53
CA ALA A 85 14.58 -1.56 1.75
C ALA A 85 15.49 -2.62 2.42
N SER A 86 15.59 -2.62 3.75
CA SER A 86 16.35 -3.62 4.49
C SER A 86 15.64 -4.97 4.50
N ARG A 87 16.40 -6.02 4.80
CA ARG A 87 15.88 -7.38 4.99
C ARG A 87 14.77 -7.38 6.04
N LYS A 88 14.96 -6.70 7.16
CA LYS A 88 13.98 -6.64 8.27
C LYS A 88 12.65 -6.04 7.80
N SER A 89 12.69 -4.93 7.08
CA SER A 89 11.50 -4.23 6.59
C SER A 89 10.76 -5.04 5.53
N LEU A 90 11.47 -5.57 4.54
CA LEU A 90 10.88 -6.32 3.42
C LEU A 90 10.35 -7.69 3.86
N GLN A 91 11.13 -8.44 4.63
CA GLN A 91 10.66 -9.74 5.15
C GLN A 91 9.53 -9.58 6.17
N GLY A 92 9.57 -8.52 6.99
CA GLY A 92 8.47 -8.17 7.89
C GLY A 92 7.17 -7.89 7.12
N PHE A 93 7.24 -7.13 6.02
CA PHE A 93 6.10 -6.91 5.13
C PHE A 93 5.58 -8.22 4.53
N ILE A 94 6.47 -9.08 4.02
CA ILE A 94 6.09 -10.37 3.44
C ILE A 94 5.38 -11.25 4.47
N ALA A 95 5.95 -11.40 5.66
CA ALA A 95 5.38 -12.21 6.73
C ALA A 95 4.01 -11.70 7.21
N GLU A 96 3.80 -10.38 7.19
CA GLU A 96 2.51 -9.76 7.56
C GLU A 96 1.45 -9.94 6.48
N MET A 97 1.82 -9.85 5.20
CA MET A 97 0.88 -9.72 4.08
C MET A 97 0.65 -10.99 3.28
N ILE A 98 1.54 -12.00 3.38
CA ILE A 98 1.52 -13.19 2.55
C ILE A 98 1.48 -14.44 3.43
N GLU A 99 0.63 -15.40 3.08
CA GLU A 99 0.52 -16.69 3.78
C GLU A 99 1.81 -17.50 3.60
N PRO A 100 2.29 -18.18 4.65
CA PRO A 100 3.37 -19.17 4.53
C PRO A 100 3.06 -20.21 3.44
N ASN A 101 4.11 -20.83 2.88
CA ASN A 101 4.05 -21.77 1.77
C ASN A 101 3.60 -21.18 0.42
N SER A 102 3.45 -19.86 0.32
CA SER A 102 3.22 -19.18 -0.96
C SER A 102 4.50 -19.16 -1.81
N VAL A 103 4.32 -19.04 -3.13
CA VAL A 103 5.40 -18.84 -4.09
C VAL A 103 5.62 -17.35 -4.28
N ILE A 104 6.81 -16.84 -3.98
CA ILE A 104 7.13 -15.42 -4.04
C ILE A 104 8.12 -15.18 -5.19
N TYR A 105 7.81 -14.20 -6.03
CA TYR A 105 8.69 -13.70 -7.08
C TYR A 105 9.15 -12.28 -6.71
N THR A 106 10.48 -12.05 -6.72
CA THR A 106 11.07 -10.73 -6.48
C THR A 106 12.13 -10.43 -7.53
N ASP A 107 12.60 -9.18 -7.56
CA ASP A 107 13.84 -8.83 -8.26
C ASP A 107 15.08 -9.47 -7.61
N GLY A 108 16.25 -9.15 -8.16
CA GLY A 108 17.54 -9.65 -7.67
C GLY A 108 18.05 -9.02 -6.36
N TRP A 109 17.31 -8.13 -5.71
CA TRP A 109 17.75 -7.44 -4.51
C TRP A 109 18.10 -8.39 -3.36
N SER A 110 19.28 -8.20 -2.73
CA SER A 110 19.82 -9.14 -1.74
C SER A 110 19.00 -9.23 -0.45
N ALA A 111 18.27 -8.19 -0.11
CA ALA A 111 17.43 -8.14 1.10
C ALA A 111 16.26 -9.14 1.07
N TYR A 112 15.85 -9.60 -0.11
CA TYR A 112 14.85 -10.67 -0.26
C TYR A 112 15.45 -12.09 -0.02
N GLY A 113 16.75 -12.21 0.16
CA GLY A 113 17.37 -13.52 0.39
C GLY A 113 16.98 -14.16 1.73
N GLY A 114 16.81 -15.51 1.76
CA GLY A 114 16.51 -16.24 2.99
C GLY A 114 15.09 -16.07 3.49
N LEU A 115 14.11 -16.06 2.61
CA LEU A 115 12.67 -16.08 2.96
C LEU A 115 12.29 -17.48 3.45
N GLU A 116 12.35 -17.68 4.76
CA GLU A 116 11.94 -18.95 5.38
C GLU A 116 10.42 -19.14 5.32
N GLY A 117 9.99 -20.36 5.01
CA GLY A 117 8.57 -20.71 4.91
C GLY A 117 7.91 -20.31 3.58
N TYR A 118 8.68 -19.90 2.56
CA TYR A 118 8.20 -19.54 1.23
C TYR A 118 9.02 -20.23 0.14
N THR A 119 8.39 -20.50 -1.01
CA THR A 119 9.11 -20.87 -2.23
C THR A 119 9.50 -19.59 -2.95
N HIS A 120 10.79 -19.22 -2.90
CA HIS A 120 11.25 -17.94 -3.41
C HIS A 120 11.97 -18.05 -4.76
N HIS A 121 11.49 -17.31 -5.75
CA HIS A 121 12.10 -17.18 -7.07
C HIS A 121 12.62 -15.76 -7.28
N ARG A 122 13.95 -15.61 -7.34
CA ARG A 122 14.62 -14.36 -7.68
C ARG A 122 14.73 -14.22 -9.18
N LEU A 123 14.12 -13.19 -9.73
CA LEU A 123 14.17 -12.86 -11.16
C LEU A 123 15.33 -11.89 -11.40
N ILE A 124 16.39 -12.36 -12.05
CA ILE A 124 17.58 -11.56 -12.32
C ILE A 124 17.70 -11.35 -13.82
N GLN A 125 17.72 -10.10 -14.25
CA GLN A 125 17.96 -9.74 -15.64
C GLN A 125 19.42 -10.08 -16.02
N ARG A 126 19.59 -11.11 -16.84
CA ARG A 126 20.95 -11.60 -17.22
C ARG A 126 21.60 -10.82 -18.35
N LYS A 127 20.82 -10.08 -19.14
CA LYS A 127 21.32 -9.23 -20.24
C LYS A 127 20.67 -7.86 -20.18
N LYS A 128 21.48 -6.81 -20.30
CA LYS A 128 21.04 -5.41 -20.34
C LYS A 128 20.18 -5.07 -21.57
N GLU A 129 20.18 -5.95 -22.56
CA GLU A 129 19.47 -5.79 -23.84
C GLU A 129 18.06 -6.42 -23.85
N SER A 130 17.71 -7.20 -22.83
CA SER A 130 16.34 -7.73 -22.70
C SER A 130 15.45 -6.62 -22.11
N ALA A 131 14.52 -6.11 -22.92
CA ALA A 131 13.53 -5.14 -22.50
C ALA A 131 12.40 -5.77 -21.66
N ASP A 132 12.53 -7.04 -21.27
CA ASP A 132 11.49 -7.78 -20.57
C ASP A 132 11.34 -7.27 -19.13
N ASP A 133 10.16 -6.86 -18.81
CA ASP A 133 9.76 -6.49 -17.45
C ASP A 133 9.66 -7.77 -16.59
N LEU A 134 10.51 -7.89 -15.58
CA LEU A 134 10.59 -9.08 -14.72
C LEU A 134 9.34 -9.24 -13.83
N LEU A 135 8.73 -8.13 -13.39
CA LEU A 135 7.58 -8.08 -12.49
C LEU A 135 6.44 -7.23 -13.06
N PRO A 136 5.91 -7.54 -14.25
CA PRO A 136 4.99 -6.68 -14.97
C PRO A 136 3.69 -6.40 -14.21
N ARG A 137 3.24 -7.34 -13.35
CA ARG A 137 2.05 -7.16 -12.54
C ARG A 137 2.25 -6.09 -11.47
N VAL A 138 3.37 -6.13 -10.76
CA VAL A 138 3.70 -5.11 -9.74
C VAL A 138 3.88 -3.75 -10.41
N HIS A 139 4.67 -3.67 -11.46
CA HIS A 139 4.93 -2.41 -12.18
C HIS A 139 3.63 -1.80 -12.73
N LYS A 140 2.69 -2.62 -13.22
CA LYS A 140 1.37 -2.16 -13.64
C LYS A 140 0.57 -1.56 -12.48
N VAL A 141 0.56 -2.23 -11.33
CA VAL A 141 -0.15 -1.76 -10.12
C VAL A 141 0.47 -0.46 -9.60
N VAL A 142 1.82 -0.38 -9.54
CA VAL A 142 2.56 0.84 -9.14
C VAL A 142 2.26 1.99 -10.10
N SER A 143 2.27 1.75 -11.41
CA SER A 143 1.93 2.75 -12.41
C SER A 143 0.50 3.29 -12.25
N LEU A 144 -0.47 2.43 -11.93
CA LEU A 144 -1.84 2.84 -11.65
C LEU A 144 -1.96 3.63 -10.34
N LEU A 145 -1.23 3.23 -9.29
CA LEU A 145 -1.13 3.98 -8.04
C LEU A 145 -0.58 5.40 -8.30
N LYS A 146 0.58 5.50 -8.93
CA LYS A 146 1.21 6.80 -9.24
C LYS A 146 0.30 7.70 -10.07
N ARG A 147 -0.36 7.15 -11.10
CA ARG A 147 -1.34 7.89 -11.92
C ARG A 147 -2.51 8.42 -11.09
N TRP A 148 -3.02 7.61 -10.17
CA TRP A 148 -4.12 8.02 -9.29
C TRP A 148 -3.69 9.11 -8.30
N LEU A 149 -2.52 8.96 -7.67
CA LEU A 149 -1.97 9.95 -6.73
C LEU A 149 -1.68 11.29 -7.42
N LEU A 150 -1.12 11.26 -8.62
CA LEU A 150 -0.83 12.48 -9.40
C LEU A 150 -2.10 13.10 -9.99
N GLY A 151 -2.96 12.30 -10.60
CA GLY A 151 -4.13 12.81 -11.31
C GLY A 151 -5.26 13.26 -10.39
N THR A 152 -5.59 12.47 -9.35
CA THR A 152 -6.70 12.78 -8.44
C THR A 152 -6.28 13.75 -7.33
N HIS A 153 -5.04 13.67 -6.86
CA HIS A 153 -4.55 14.43 -5.72
C HIS A 153 -3.43 15.41 -6.09
N GLN A 154 -3.14 15.56 -7.39
CA GLN A 154 -2.16 16.52 -7.92
C GLN A 154 -0.77 16.41 -7.26
N GLY A 155 -0.42 15.23 -6.76
CA GLY A 155 0.84 15.00 -6.05
C GLY A 155 0.92 15.61 -4.64
N ALA A 156 -0.10 16.36 -4.19
CA ALA A 156 -0.12 17.03 -2.88
C ALA A 156 -0.37 16.09 -1.70
N ILE A 157 0.26 14.90 -1.72
CA ILE A 157 0.14 13.91 -0.65
C ILE A 157 1.44 13.88 0.13
N GLY A 158 1.42 14.46 1.33
CA GLY A 158 2.52 14.38 2.27
C GLY A 158 2.78 12.95 2.74
N HIS A 159 4.03 12.65 3.06
CA HIS A 159 4.47 11.32 3.50
C HIS A 159 3.71 10.85 4.75
N SER A 160 3.37 11.75 5.68
CA SER A 160 2.61 11.46 6.89
C SER A 160 1.20 10.90 6.64
N HIS A 161 0.61 11.19 5.49
CA HIS A 161 -0.75 10.77 5.15
C HIS A 161 -0.80 9.67 4.08
N LEU A 162 0.33 9.28 3.51
CA LEU A 162 0.41 8.33 2.40
C LEU A 162 -0.30 7.01 2.72
N ASP A 163 -0.15 6.50 3.94
CA ASP A 163 -0.76 5.24 4.37
C ASP A 163 -2.29 5.23 4.21
N TYR A 164 -2.96 6.36 4.47
CA TYR A 164 -4.40 6.50 4.26
C TYR A 164 -4.79 6.33 2.78
N TYR A 165 -3.99 6.89 1.89
CA TYR A 165 -4.21 6.77 0.44
C TYR A 165 -3.91 5.36 -0.06
N LEU A 166 -2.88 4.69 0.46
CA LEU A 166 -2.61 3.28 0.17
C LEU A 166 -3.76 2.38 0.60
N CYS A 167 -4.39 2.67 1.75
CA CYS A 167 -5.61 1.97 2.20
C CYS A 167 -6.75 2.12 1.20
N GLU A 168 -7.04 3.34 0.75
CA GLU A 168 -8.10 3.61 -0.24
C GLU A 168 -7.80 2.92 -1.57
N PHE A 169 -6.58 3.09 -2.10
CA PHE A 169 -6.19 2.47 -3.37
C PHE A 169 -6.33 0.94 -3.31
N THR A 170 -5.80 0.31 -2.27
CA THR A 170 -5.89 -1.14 -2.04
C THR A 170 -7.35 -1.61 -1.98
N PHE A 171 -8.21 -0.90 -1.23
CA PHE A 171 -9.62 -1.22 -1.12
C PHE A 171 -10.33 -1.18 -2.46
N ARG A 172 -10.15 -0.10 -3.22
CA ARG A 172 -10.78 0.11 -4.54
C ARG A 172 -10.26 -0.88 -5.56
N PHE A 173 -8.93 -1.09 -5.60
CA PHE A 173 -8.30 -2.01 -6.54
C PHE A 173 -8.77 -3.45 -6.34
N ASN A 174 -8.77 -3.94 -5.10
CA ASN A 174 -9.18 -5.30 -4.77
C ASN A 174 -10.68 -5.58 -5.05
N ARG A 175 -11.47 -4.53 -5.22
CA ARG A 175 -12.91 -4.60 -5.52
C ARG A 175 -13.28 -4.06 -6.91
N ARG A 176 -12.28 -3.83 -7.78
CA ARG A 176 -12.48 -3.24 -9.12
C ARG A 176 -13.46 -4.02 -9.99
N ASN A 177 -13.54 -5.33 -9.82
CA ASN A 177 -14.42 -6.22 -10.55
C ASN A 177 -15.77 -6.47 -9.86
N SER A 178 -16.07 -5.77 -8.77
CA SER A 178 -17.34 -5.92 -8.04
C SER A 178 -18.51 -5.43 -8.90
N LYS A 179 -19.44 -6.33 -9.19
CA LYS A 179 -20.69 -6.01 -9.92
C LYS A 179 -21.70 -5.26 -9.06
N SER A 180 -21.56 -5.32 -7.73
CA SER A 180 -22.50 -4.73 -6.76
C SER A 180 -21.87 -3.55 -6.03
N ARG A 181 -21.76 -2.40 -6.71
CA ARG A 181 -21.13 -1.19 -6.13
C ARG A 181 -21.82 -0.68 -4.87
N GLY A 182 -23.14 -0.76 -4.79
CA GLY A 182 -23.88 -0.38 -3.58
C GLY A 182 -23.47 -1.19 -2.33
N LYS A 183 -23.11 -2.45 -2.49
CA LYS A 183 -22.59 -3.28 -1.38
C LYS A 183 -21.23 -2.82 -0.86
N LEU A 184 -20.46 -2.05 -1.61
CA LEU A 184 -19.17 -1.51 -1.15
C LEU A 184 -19.36 -0.52 0.00
N PHE A 185 -20.42 0.27 -0.02
CA PHE A 185 -20.78 1.16 1.08
C PHE A 185 -21.08 0.38 2.37
N TYR A 186 -21.91 -0.67 2.28
CA TYR A 186 -22.18 -1.52 3.44
C TYR A 186 -20.91 -2.19 3.97
N ARG A 187 -20.05 -2.64 3.09
CA ARG A 187 -18.74 -3.21 3.49
C ARG A 187 -17.88 -2.18 4.22
N LEU A 188 -17.84 -0.95 3.74
CA LEU A 188 -17.11 0.13 4.41
C LEU A 188 -17.70 0.41 5.80
N LEU A 189 -19.01 0.48 5.93
CA LEU A 189 -19.66 0.68 7.24
C LEU A 189 -19.38 -0.48 8.21
N GLN A 190 -19.51 -1.74 7.74
CA GLN A 190 -19.17 -2.91 8.53
C GLN A 190 -17.72 -2.91 9.03
N GLN A 191 -16.79 -2.40 8.21
CA GLN A 191 -15.39 -2.26 8.59
C GLN A 191 -15.18 -1.08 9.55
N ALA A 192 -15.87 0.03 9.34
CA ALA A 192 -15.73 1.23 10.16
C ALA A 192 -16.10 0.99 11.64
N VAL A 193 -17.07 0.13 11.92
CA VAL A 193 -17.44 -0.22 13.30
C VAL A 193 -16.47 -1.20 13.98
N GLN A 194 -15.53 -1.78 13.22
CA GLN A 194 -14.51 -2.72 13.73
C GLN A 194 -13.13 -2.08 13.91
N VAL A 195 -12.98 -0.84 13.45
CA VAL A 195 -11.72 -0.11 13.51
C VAL A 195 -11.75 0.86 14.67
N ASP A 196 -10.69 0.89 15.49
CA ASP A 196 -10.57 1.85 16.58
C ASP A 196 -10.71 3.28 16.07
N PRO A 197 -11.43 4.13 16.80
CA PRO A 197 -11.59 5.52 16.43
C PRO A 197 -10.24 6.23 16.38
N VAL A 198 -10.12 7.22 15.50
CA VAL A 198 -8.96 8.09 15.40
C VAL A 198 -9.41 9.53 15.55
N THR A 199 -8.71 10.30 16.38
CA THR A 199 -8.97 11.72 16.59
C THR A 199 -8.37 12.55 15.44
N TYR A 200 -8.81 13.80 15.34
CA TYR A 200 -8.24 14.77 14.41
C TYR A 200 -6.73 14.96 14.64
N ASP A 201 -6.32 15.18 15.91
CA ASP A 201 -4.92 15.39 16.28
C ASP A 201 -4.02 14.20 15.90
N GLN A 202 -4.52 12.99 16.04
CA GLN A 202 -3.81 11.79 15.59
C GLN A 202 -3.66 11.73 14.06
N ILE A 203 -4.65 12.23 13.32
CA ILE A 203 -4.57 12.28 11.85
C ILE A 203 -3.55 13.31 11.41
N ILE A 204 -3.59 14.55 11.92
CA ILE A 204 -2.63 15.61 11.57
C ILE A 204 -1.22 15.31 12.06
N GLY A 205 -1.07 14.64 13.19
CA GLY A 205 0.21 14.19 13.73
C GLY A 205 0.85 13.03 12.96
N GLY A 206 0.23 12.53 11.89
CA GLY A 206 0.80 11.50 11.01
C GLY A 206 0.98 10.13 11.66
N LYS A 207 0.21 9.78 12.71
CA LYS A 207 0.32 8.45 13.32
C LYS A 207 0.01 7.34 12.30
N VAL A 208 0.96 6.44 12.16
CA VAL A 208 0.93 5.33 11.20
C VAL A 208 -0.27 4.42 11.45
N ILE A 209 -0.98 4.05 10.38
CA ILE A 209 -2.05 3.07 10.41
C ILE A 209 -1.44 1.68 10.68
N GLY A 210 -1.80 1.07 11.81
CA GLY A 210 -1.46 -0.33 12.11
C GLY A 210 -0.31 -0.57 13.08
N GLY A 211 0.29 0.46 13.66
CA GLY A 211 1.19 0.31 14.82
C GLY A 211 0.36 0.15 16.11
N LYS A 212 0.57 -0.93 16.88
CA LYS A 212 0.21 -0.91 18.29
C LYS A 212 0.99 0.23 18.92
N VAL A 213 0.29 1.16 19.55
CA VAL A 213 0.93 2.14 20.44
C VAL A 213 1.32 1.35 21.67
N ASP A 214 2.60 1.14 21.90
CA ASP A 214 3.09 0.64 23.18
C ASP A 214 2.72 1.70 24.23
N GLU A 215 2.35 1.26 25.44
CA GLU A 215 1.81 2.10 26.52
C GLU A 215 2.74 3.28 26.92
N ASN A 216 3.96 3.36 26.39
CA ASN A 216 4.96 4.38 26.67
C ASN A 216 5.19 5.40 25.53
N GLY A 217 4.35 5.46 24.50
CA GLY A 217 4.40 6.53 23.50
C GLY A 217 5.62 6.54 22.56
N ALA A 218 6.44 5.49 22.56
CA ALA A 218 7.55 5.32 21.62
C ALA A 218 7.10 4.53 20.39
N VAL A 219 7.44 5.07 19.20
CA VAL A 219 7.21 4.47 17.88
C VAL A 219 8.33 3.49 17.56
#